data_f65a4975a10ee22f1103d717aa61fabe
#
_entry.id   f65a4975a10ee22f1103d717aa61fabe
#
_cell.length_a   1.000
_cell.length_b   1.000
_cell.length_c   1.000
_cell.angle_alpha   90.00
_cell.angle_beta   90.00
_cell.angle_gamma   90.00
#
_symmetry.space_group_name_H-M   'P 1'
#
loop_
_entity.id
_entity.type
_entity.pdbx_description
1 polymer ?
#
loop_
_entity_poly.entity_id
_entity_poly.type
_entity_poly.pdbx_seq_one_letter_code
_entity_poly.pdbx_strand_id
1 'polypeptide(L)'
;RRNIEESIKKLEERDIVALTMNTGDMVTQSYGIDYTPKPVVDAKSPTKFQTLAQFEHYGTMPSGRVRPKSEVVVSPASAVVTAVTGVANIFGKPANCRKADDPGNPVPSWAPYQKYLSGAGNAYQEFPSDVMEWALQDMIREMDDLCASGMGKELLSRVRVLDDVETVSGIDGMNFVDAMKPKTSMGWPVNKSKKGFLIDLEEDLERYPTTTCPRLLDEETMQLAARARECWRRNERSYEVFKTCTKDEPTKITKDKVRCFQAAPVSLQVNIRKYYLTLCHFLSMSSLKSECAVGVNAQGKGWHELNQHMTKFGLDRIVAGDFSAYDQHMSARVILLAFKIFEHIARKA
;
A
#
# COMPACT_ATOMS: atom_id res chain seq x y z
N ARG A 1 -7.20 23.02 4.36
CA ARG A 1 -6.76 23.54 5.65
C ARG A 1 -7.94 23.55 6.64
N ARG A 2 -8.96 24.36 6.43
CA ARG A 2 -10.15 24.47 7.31
C ARG A 2 -10.79 23.12 7.66
N ASN A 3 -10.97 22.22 6.69
CA ASN A 3 -11.59 20.90 6.93
C ASN A 3 -10.74 19.96 7.79
N ILE A 4 -9.44 20.10 7.76
CA ILE A 4 -8.52 19.27 8.57
C ILE A 4 -8.49 19.82 9.99
N GLU A 5 -8.43 21.14 10.17
CA GLU A 5 -8.48 21.80 11.49
C GLU A 5 -9.81 21.50 12.21
N GLU A 6 -10.95 21.54 11.50
CA GLU A 6 -12.23 21.15 12.07
C GLU A 6 -12.32 19.67 12.44
N SER A 7 -11.69 18.80 11.63
CA SER A 7 -11.65 17.37 11.91
C SER A 7 -10.76 17.08 13.13
N ILE A 8 -9.64 17.77 13.25
CA ILE A 8 -8.73 17.69 14.40
C ILE A 8 -9.42 18.15 15.67
N LYS A 9 -10.09 19.31 15.63
CA LYS A 9 -10.83 19.85 16.77
C LYS A 9 -11.92 18.92 17.26
N LYS A 10 -12.62 18.26 16.32
CA LYS A 10 -13.66 17.26 16.65
C LYS A 10 -13.07 15.98 17.26
N LEU A 11 -11.83 15.59 16.90
CA LEU A 11 -11.12 14.48 17.54
C LEU A 11 -10.71 14.82 18.98
N GLU A 12 -10.37 16.07 19.26
CA GLU A 12 -9.96 16.54 20.59
C GLU A 12 -11.15 16.70 21.57
N GLU A 13 -12.35 16.98 21.05
CA GLU A 13 -13.54 17.25 21.85
C GLU A 13 -14.33 15.98 22.25
N ARG A 14 -13.91 14.78 21.82
CA ARG A 14 -14.74 13.57 22.01
C ARG A 14 -13.98 12.45 22.71
N ASP A 15 -14.52 12.07 23.85
CA ASP A 15 -14.11 10.92 24.64
C ASP A 15 -14.31 9.59 23.89
N ILE A 16 -13.56 8.62 24.29
CA ILE A 16 -13.41 7.24 23.82
C ILE A 16 -14.71 6.41 23.74
N VAL A 17 -15.84 6.98 24.06
CA VAL A 17 -17.19 6.41 23.83
C VAL A 17 -17.37 5.98 22.35
N ALA A 18 -16.53 6.53 21.46
CA ALA A 18 -16.48 6.21 20.04
C ALA A 18 -16.11 4.73 19.72
N LEU A 19 -15.54 3.98 20.65
CA LEU A 19 -15.21 2.55 20.42
C LEU A 19 -16.45 1.66 20.28
N THR A 20 -17.61 2.13 20.76
CA THR A 20 -18.89 1.44 20.63
C THR A 20 -19.77 2.02 19.49
N MET A 21 -19.33 3.10 18.87
CA MET A 21 -20.03 3.69 17.73
C MET A 21 -19.70 2.91 16.46
N ASN A 22 -20.65 2.90 15.54
CA ASN A 22 -20.39 2.33 14.23
C ASN A 22 -19.33 3.16 13.47
N THR A 23 -18.65 2.56 12.52
CA THR A 23 -17.53 3.18 11.80
C THR A 23 -17.94 4.44 11.03
N GLY A 24 -19.21 4.52 10.59
CA GLY A 24 -19.76 5.70 9.92
C GLY A 24 -19.79 6.93 10.83
N ASP A 25 -20.26 6.75 12.07
CA ASP A 25 -20.30 7.83 13.07
C ASP A 25 -18.87 8.28 13.42
N MET A 26 -17.94 7.34 13.52
CA MET A 26 -16.53 7.66 13.78
C MET A 26 -15.88 8.45 12.65
N VAL A 27 -16.12 8.07 11.40
CA VAL A 27 -15.61 8.82 10.25
C VAL A 27 -16.26 10.18 10.16
N THR A 28 -17.56 10.30 10.41
CA THR A 28 -18.26 11.58 10.48
C THR A 28 -17.66 12.49 11.55
N GLN A 29 -17.39 11.94 12.72
CA GLN A 29 -16.77 12.65 13.83
C GLN A 29 -15.34 13.07 13.54
N SER A 30 -14.53 12.16 12.96
CA SER A 30 -13.11 12.38 12.70
C SER A 30 -12.86 13.39 11.58
N TYR A 31 -13.70 13.41 10.56
CA TYR A 31 -13.47 14.20 9.35
C TYR A 31 -14.53 15.29 9.10
N GLY A 32 -15.53 15.40 9.96
CA GLY A 32 -16.63 16.35 9.79
C GLY A 32 -17.49 16.08 8.54
N ILE A 33 -17.45 14.84 8.02
CA ILE A 33 -18.19 14.42 6.84
C ILE A 33 -19.47 13.72 7.30
N ASP A 34 -20.60 14.13 6.77
CA ASP A 34 -21.88 13.47 7.03
C ASP A 34 -21.92 12.13 6.27
N TYR A 35 -21.78 11.03 7.00
CA TYR A 35 -21.88 9.66 6.50
C TYR A 35 -23.25 9.03 6.74
N THR A 36 -24.25 9.81 7.09
CA THR A 36 -25.63 9.28 7.19
C THR A 36 -26.01 8.60 5.87
N PRO A 37 -26.54 7.38 5.91
CA PRO A 37 -26.98 6.68 4.71
C PRO A 37 -28.00 7.53 3.97
N LYS A 38 -27.63 8.01 2.78
CA LYS A 38 -28.55 8.69 1.89
C LYS A 38 -29.07 7.69 0.88
N PRO A 39 -30.37 7.68 0.57
CA PRO A 39 -30.86 6.81 -0.49
C PRO A 39 -30.10 7.11 -1.77
N VAL A 40 -29.68 6.06 -2.48
CA VAL A 40 -29.01 6.18 -3.78
C VAL A 40 -29.98 6.79 -4.76
N VAL A 41 -29.84 8.09 -5.00
CA VAL A 41 -30.72 8.84 -5.90
C VAL A 41 -30.26 8.74 -7.35
N ASP A 42 -29.02 8.32 -7.61
CA ASP A 42 -28.46 8.24 -8.95
C ASP A 42 -28.49 6.81 -9.47
N ALA A 43 -29.39 6.53 -10.41
CA ALA A 43 -29.46 5.27 -11.14
C ALA A 43 -28.15 4.93 -11.91
N LYS A 44 -27.26 5.90 -12.11
CA LYS A 44 -25.93 5.73 -12.70
C LYS A 44 -24.86 5.27 -11.71
N SER A 45 -25.21 5.20 -10.44
CA SER A 45 -24.33 4.71 -9.37
C SER A 45 -25.03 3.59 -8.59
N PRO A 46 -25.26 2.44 -9.20
CA PRO A 46 -26.04 1.36 -8.60
C PRO A 46 -25.21 0.54 -7.58
N THR A 47 -24.55 1.19 -6.67
CA THR A 47 -23.90 0.49 -5.55
C THR A 47 -24.94 0.13 -4.50
N LYS A 48 -25.71 -0.90 -4.76
CA LYS A 48 -26.40 -1.62 -3.70
C LYS A 48 -25.38 -2.49 -3.01
N PHE A 49 -24.77 -1.99 -1.97
CA PHE A 49 -23.97 -2.83 -1.07
C PHE A 49 -24.95 -3.59 -0.20
N GLN A 50 -24.96 -4.88 -0.35
CA GLN A 50 -25.49 -5.76 0.68
C GLN A 50 -24.52 -5.70 1.85
N THR A 51 -25.04 -5.68 3.05
CA THR A 51 -24.25 -5.86 4.27
C THR A 51 -23.63 -7.24 4.18
N LEU A 52 -22.34 -7.30 3.92
CA LEU A 52 -21.57 -8.53 3.96
C LEU A 52 -21.08 -8.72 5.40
N ALA A 53 -20.89 -9.94 5.85
CA ALA A 53 -20.55 -10.28 7.24
C ALA A 53 -19.31 -9.53 7.79
N GLN A 54 -18.48 -8.96 6.91
CA GLN A 54 -17.26 -8.24 7.26
C GLN A 54 -17.26 -6.76 6.85
N PHE A 55 -18.34 -6.29 6.23
CA PHE A 55 -18.49 -4.91 5.78
C PHE A 55 -19.80 -4.33 6.22
N GLU A 56 -19.75 -3.12 6.71
CA GLU A 56 -20.91 -2.28 6.92
C GLU A 56 -20.88 -1.15 5.88
N HIS A 57 -22.03 -0.88 5.29
CA HIS A 57 -22.21 0.25 4.39
C HIS A 57 -22.75 1.45 5.16
N TYR A 58 -21.94 2.46 5.35
CA TYR A 58 -22.30 3.66 6.11
C TYR A 58 -22.86 4.79 5.26
N GLY A 59 -22.82 4.67 3.96
CA GLY A 59 -23.39 5.66 3.07
C GLY A 59 -22.62 5.80 1.77
N THR A 60 -23.14 6.65 0.89
CA THR A 60 -22.57 6.93 -0.42
C THR A 60 -22.10 8.38 -0.45
N MET A 61 -20.85 8.60 -0.82
CA MET A 61 -20.32 9.95 -0.97
C MET A 61 -20.92 10.64 -2.20
N PRO A 62 -21.49 11.86 -2.05
CA PRO A 62 -22.23 12.51 -3.12
C PRO A 62 -21.37 13.03 -4.28
N SER A 63 -20.06 13.08 -4.17
CA SER A 63 -19.18 13.71 -5.16
C SER A 63 -18.52 12.75 -6.16
N GLY A 64 -18.89 11.51 -6.16
CA GLY A 64 -18.19 10.46 -6.86
C GLY A 64 -18.49 10.34 -8.34
N ARG A 65 -18.21 11.35 -9.15
CA ARG A 65 -18.03 11.08 -10.57
C ARG A 65 -16.77 10.24 -10.74
N VAL A 66 -16.92 8.94 -10.87
CA VAL A 66 -15.86 8.08 -11.37
C VAL A 66 -15.57 8.54 -12.79
N ARG A 67 -14.52 9.30 -12.97
CA ARG A 67 -14.05 9.73 -14.31
C ARG A 67 -13.00 8.70 -14.75
N PRO A 68 -13.34 7.81 -15.68
CA PRO A 68 -12.37 6.87 -16.21
C PRO A 68 -11.39 7.64 -17.10
N LYS A 69 -10.19 7.89 -16.58
CA LYS A 69 -9.06 8.43 -17.33
C LYS A 69 -7.97 7.39 -17.33
N SER A 70 -7.34 7.20 -18.49
CA SER A 70 -6.18 6.34 -18.62
C SER A 70 -5.10 7.09 -19.41
N GLU A 71 -3.88 7.01 -18.93
CA GLU A 71 -2.67 7.46 -19.62
C GLU A 71 -2.06 6.35 -20.49
N VAL A 72 -2.66 5.15 -20.48
CA VAL A 72 -2.19 4.03 -21.31
C VAL A 72 -2.45 4.34 -22.78
N VAL A 73 -1.37 4.34 -23.54
CA VAL A 73 -1.38 4.50 -25.01
C VAL A 73 -0.63 3.34 -25.65
N VAL A 74 -1.05 2.97 -26.84
CA VAL A 74 -0.33 1.99 -27.65
C VAL A 74 0.93 2.64 -28.19
N SER A 75 2.10 2.00 -28.01
CA SER A 75 3.35 2.49 -28.54
C SER A 75 3.30 2.61 -30.07
N PRO A 76 3.80 3.70 -30.68
CA PRO A 76 3.93 3.80 -32.14
C PRO A 76 4.74 2.64 -32.76
N ALA A 77 5.69 2.09 -32.00
CA ALA A 77 6.47 0.93 -32.44
C ALA A 77 5.67 -0.37 -32.53
N SER A 78 4.47 -0.42 -31.96
CA SER A 78 3.63 -1.65 -31.93
C SER A 78 3.31 -2.18 -33.34
N ALA A 79 3.01 -1.28 -34.30
CA ALA A 79 2.74 -1.65 -35.68
C ALA A 79 3.98 -2.26 -36.37
N VAL A 80 5.17 -1.69 -36.12
CA VAL A 80 6.43 -2.20 -36.66
C VAL A 80 6.76 -3.56 -36.07
N VAL A 81 6.62 -3.74 -34.76
CA VAL A 81 6.83 -5.04 -34.09
C VAL A 81 5.89 -6.08 -34.65
N THR A 82 4.60 -5.75 -34.81
CA THR A 82 3.62 -6.68 -35.41
C THR A 82 3.98 -7.06 -36.84
N ALA A 83 4.40 -6.09 -37.66
CA ALA A 83 4.78 -6.35 -39.05
C ALA A 83 6.03 -7.24 -39.15
N VAL A 84 7.00 -7.08 -38.27
CA VAL A 84 8.27 -7.84 -38.30
C VAL A 84 8.12 -9.22 -37.66
N THR A 85 7.39 -9.33 -36.57
CA THR A 85 7.32 -10.57 -35.74
C THR A 85 6.07 -11.38 -35.97
N GLY A 86 5.03 -10.83 -36.60
CA GLY A 86 3.69 -11.42 -36.69
C GLY A 86 2.91 -11.39 -35.34
N VAL A 87 3.50 -10.86 -34.28
CA VAL A 87 2.89 -10.81 -32.93
C VAL A 87 2.08 -9.54 -32.78
N ALA A 88 0.75 -9.67 -32.73
CA ALA A 88 -0.14 -8.55 -32.50
C ALA A 88 -0.08 -8.04 -31.06
N ASN A 89 -0.26 -6.73 -30.89
CA ASN A 89 -0.43 -6.15 -29.56
C ASN A 89 -1.78 -6.58 -28.96
N ILE A 90 -1.73 -7.22 -27.80
CA ILE A 90 -2.90 -7.72 -27.08
C ILE A 90 -3.25 -6.85 -25.84
N PHE A 91 -2.56 -5.75 -25.62
CA PHE A 91 -2.78 -4.85 -24.49
C PHE A 91 -3.39 -3.52 -24.92
N GLY A 92 -4.20 -2.95 -24.04
CA GLY A 92 -4.85 -1.67 -24.21
C GLY A 92 -5.20 -1.04 -22.88
N LYS A 93 -6.06 -0.03 -22.90
CA LYS A 93 -6.55 0.65 -21.68
C LYS A 93 -7.29 -0.32 -20.75
N PRO A 94 -7.34 -0.05 -19.43
CA PRO A 94 -8.23 -0.75 -18.51
C PRO A 94 -9.68 -0.70 -19.01
N ALA A 95 -10.44 -1.77 -18.79
CA ALA A 95 -11.77 -1.93 -19.39
C ALA A 95 -12.75 -0.80 -19.01
N ASN A 96 -12.66 -0.24 -17.81
CA ASN A 96 -13.49 0.89 -17.37
C ASN A 96 -13.09 2.25 -17.99
N CYS A 97 -11.97 2.31 -18.70
CA CYS A 97 -11.48 3.49 -19.40
C CYS A 97 -11.64 3.40 -20.92
N ARG A 98 -12.09 2.25 -21.44
CA ARG A 98 -12.29 2.02 -22.89
C ARG A 98 -13.51 2.78 -23.38
N LYS A 99 -13.38 3.38 -24.56
CA LYS A 99 -14.47 3.98 -25.33
C LYS A 99 -14.88 3.03 -26.46
N ALA A 100 -15.91 3.40 -27.21
CA ALA A 100 -16.45 2.56 -28.29
C ALA A 100 -15.42 2.26 -29.40
N ASP A 101 -14.46 3.16 -29.60
CA ASP A 101 -13.39 3.07 -30.59
C ASP A 101 -12.08 2.45 -30.06
N ASP A 102 -12.01 2.20 -28.75
CA ASP A 102 -10.84 1.52 -28.16
C ASP A 102 -10.97 -0.01 -28.36
N PRO A 103 -9.83 -0.73 -28.50
CA PRO A 103 -9.85 -2.18 -28.57
C PRO A 103 -10.37 -2.83 -27.28
N GLY A 104 -11.21 -3.85 -27.43
CA GLY A 104 -11.79 -4.62 -26.31
C GLY A 104 -13.07 -4.03 -25.74
N ASN A 105 -13.80 -4.83 -24.98
CA ASN A 105 -15.09 -4.44 -24.43
C ASN A 105 -14.95 -3.43 -23.30
N PRO A 106 -15.69 -2.31 -23.31
CA PRO A 106 -15.76 -1.42 -22.16
C PRO A 106 -16.66 -2.01 -21.07
N VAL A 107 -16.38 -1.65 -19.83
CA VAL A 107 -17.25 -1.93 -18.67
C VAL A 107 -17.62 -0.63 -17.97
N PRO A 108 -18.78 -0.58 -17.29
CA PRO A 108 -19.15 0.60 -16.48
C PRO A 108 -18.04 0.97 -15.50
N SER A 109 -17.76 2.26 -15.37
CA SER A 109 -16.63 2.77 -14.57
C SER A 109 -16.69 2.41 -13.08
N TRP A 110 -17.86 2.09 -12.55
CA TRP A 110 -18.09 1.66 -11.17
C TRP A 110 -17.99 0.13 -10.97
N ALA A 111 -18.08 -0.69 -12.04
CA ALA A 111 -18.06 -2.14 -11.94
C ALA A 111 -16.80 -2.72 -11.25
N PRO A 112 -15.58 -2.18 -11.47
CA PRO A 112 -14.38 -2.65 -10.76
C PRO A 112 -14.48 -2.48 -9.24
N TYR A 113 -15.07 -1.40 -8.76
CA TYR A 113 -15.27 -1.14 -7.33
C TYR A 113 -16.26 -2.13 -6.72
N GLN A 114 -17.38 -2.36 -7.41
CA GLN A 114 -18.38 -3.32 -6.97
C GLN A 114 -17.78 -4.74 -6.88
N LYS A 115 -17.03 -5.15 -7.88
CA LYS A 115 -16.34 -6.45 -7.89
C LYS A 115 -15.32 -6.57 -6.77
N TYR A 116 -14.52 -5.52 -6.57
CA TYR A 116 -13.51 -5.49 -5.50
C TYR A 116 -14.16 -5.62 -4.12
N LEU A 117 -15.19 -4.82 -3.83
CA LEU A 117 -15.90 -4.85 -2.56
C LEU A 117 -16.59 -6.19 -2.31
N SER A 118 -17.22 -6.76 -3.33
CA SER A 118 -17.82 -8.09 -3.22
C SER A 118 -16.79 -9.17 -2.90
N GLY A 119 -15.60 -9.10 -3.50
CA GLY A 119 -14.49 -10.01 -3.20
C GLY A 119 -13.95 -9.85 -1.78
N ALA A 120 -13.74 -8.61 -1.36
CA ALA A 120 -13.21 -8.30 -0.03
C ALA A 120 -14.19 -8.64 1.11
N GLY A 121 -15.49 -8.72 0.82
CA GLY A 121 -16.53 -9.10 1.80
C GLY A 121 -16.68 -10.61 1.99
N ASN A 122 -16.00 -11.43 1.19
CA ASN A 122 -16.05 -12.88 1.39
C ASN A 122 -15.26 -13.29 2.62
N ALA A 123 -15.83 -14.24 3.39
CA ALA A 123 -15.08 -14.85 4.48
C ALA A 123 -13.86 -15.60 3.92
N TYR A 124 -12.72 -15.44 4.56
CA TYR A 124 -11.53 -16.22 4.27
C TYR A 124 -11.41 -17.38 5.26
N GLN A 125 -10.74 -18.44 4.82
CA GLN A 125 -10.45 -19.57 5.70
C GLN A 125 -9.16 -19.28 6.47
N GLU A 126 -9.25 -19.29 7.80
CA GLU A 126 -8.09 -19.16 8.67
C GLU A 126 -7.24 -20.44 8.66
N PHE A 127 -5.93 -20.26 8.74
CA PHE A 127 -5.03 -21.38 9.01
C PHE A 127 -5.19 -21.87 10.45
N PRO A 128 -4.97 -23.16 10.73
CA PRO A 128 -4.92 -23.67 12.09
C PRO A 128 -3.90 -22.90 12.95
N SER A 129 -4.26 -22.63 14.19
CA SER A 129 -3.45 -21.77 15.07
C SER A 129 -2.08 -22.34 15.39
N ASP A 130 -2.00 -23.67 15.54
CA ASP A 130 -0.77 -24.41 15.77
C ASP A 130 0.17 -24.36 14.57
N VAL A 131 -0.35 -24.46 13.35
CA VAL A 131 0.42 -24.31 12.11
C VAL A 131 0.98 -22.90 12.01
N MET A 132 0.19 -21.88 12.31
CA MET A 132 0.64 -20.48 12.28
C MET A 132 1.71 -20.20 13.33
N GLU A 133 1.54 -20.71 14.55
CA GLU A 133 2.55 -20.55 15.61
C GLU A 133 3.84 -21.28 15.25
N TRP A 134 3.75 -22.51 14.73
CA TRP A 134 4.91 -23.23 14.23
C TRP A 134 5.65 -22.46 13.14
N ALA A 135 4.94 -21.94 12.14
CA ALA A 135 5.53 -21.15 11.06
C ALA A 135 6.21 -19.87 11.60
N LEU A 136 5.59 -19.19 12.58
CA LEU A 136 6.19 -18.02 13.21
C LEU A 136 7.51 -18.38 13.91
N GLN A 137 7.54 -19.46 14.71
CA GLN A 137 8.73 -19.88 15.42
C GLN A 137 9.85 -20.33 14.47
N ASP A 138 9.48 -20.94 13.34
CA ASP A 138 10.42 -21.33 12.31
C ASP A 138 11.08 -20.11 11.66
N MET A 139 10.27 -19.14 11.23
CA MET A 139 10.77 -17.88 10.68
C MET A 139 11.59 -17.06 11.68
N ILE A 140 11.24 -17.07 12.97
CA ILE A 140 12.04 -16.40 14.00
C ILE A 140 13.43 -17.04 14.12
N ARG A 141 13.56 -18.39 14.06
CA ARG A 141 14.85 -19.07 14.07
C ARG A 141 15.70 -18.68 12.86
N GLU A 142 15.10 -18.65 11.67
CA GLU A 142 15.81 -18.21 10.46
C GLU A 142 16.27 -16.76 10.55
N MET A 143 15.45 -15.87 11.13
CA MET A 143 15.85 -14.49 11.37
C MET A 143 16.94 -14.37 12.42
N ASP A 144 16.97 -15.20 13.45
CA ASP A 144 18.07 -15.25 14.42
C ASP A 144 19.38 -15.64 13.77
N ASP A 145 19.38 -16.68 12.93
CA ASP A 145 20.55 -17.13 12.18
C ASP A 145 21.03 -16.04 11.20
N LEU A 146 20.10 -15.38 10.52
CA LEU A 146 20.42 -14.27 9.64
C LEU A 146 21.07 -13.12 10.42
N CYS A 147 20.47 -12.67 11.51
CA CYS A 147 20.96 -11.58 12.35
C CYS A 147 22.35 -11.89 12.95
N ALA A 148 22.62 -13.16 13.27
CA ALA A 148 23.92 -13.60 13.79
C ALA A 148 25.04 -13.64 12.71
N SER A 149 24.68 -13.71 11.44
CA SER A 149 25.63 -13.75 10.32
C SER A 149 26.38 -12.42 10.15
N GLY A 150 27.57 -12.45 9.50
CA GLY A 150 28.34 -11.23 9.23
C GLY A 150 27.54 -10.20 8.41
N MET A 151 26.86 -10.64 7.35
CA MET A 151 25.97 -9.78 6.54
C MET A 151 24.80 -9.27 7.36
N GLY A 152 24.16 -10.14 8.15
CA GLY A 152 23.02 -9.75 8.98
C GLY A 152 23.39 -8.69 10.02
N LYS A 153 24.54 -8.80 10.68
CA LYS A 153 25.05 -7.79 11.61
C LYS A 153 25.29 -6.44 10.94
N GLU A 154 25.87 -6.43 9.74
CA GLU A 154 26.06 -5.20 8.98
C GLU A 154 24.72 -4.54 8.63
N LEU A 155 23.76 -5.31 8.11
CA LEU A 155 22.43 -4.80 7.76
C LEU A 155 21.66 -4.36 9.01
N LEU A 156 21.77 -5.11 10.10
CA LEU A 156 21.09 -4.82 11.37
C LEU A 156 21.55 -3.49 11.96
N SER A 157 22.83 -3.14 11.82
CA SER A 157 23.37 -1.84 12.27
C SER A 157 22.70 -0.62 11.59
N ARG A 158 22.03 -0.85 10.48
CA ARG A 158 21.28 0.17 9.71
C ARG A 158 19.78 0.22 10.07
N VAL A 159 19.29 -0.76 10.84
CA VAL A 159 17.90 -0.80 11.28
C VAL A 159 17.70 0.19 12.41
N ARG A 160 16.91 1.22 12.15
CA ARG A 160 16.60 2.27 13.12
C ARG A 160 15.34 3.02 12.75
N VAL A 161 14.81 3.77 13.68
CA VAL A 161 13.73 4.72 13.41
C VAL A 161 14.32 5.90 12.64
N LEU A 162 13.69 6.29 11.54
CA LEU A 162 14.10 7.43 10.73
C LEU A 162 13.69 8.74 11.42
N ASP A 163 14.48 9.80 11.25
CA ASP A 163 14.03 11.14 11.58
C ASP A 163 12.97 11.65 10.59
N ASP A 164 12.45 12.84 10.78
CA ASP A 164 11.36 13.35 9.96
C ASP A 164 11.83 13.71 8.55
N VAL A 165 13.08 14.19 8.39
CA VAL A 165 13.65 14.49 7.07
C VAL A 165 13.95 13.21 6.32
N GLU A 166 14.61 12.23 6.92
CA GLU A 166 14.87 10.93 6.33
C GLU A 166 13.58 10.18 5.96
N THR A 167 12.54 10.35 6.78
CA THR A 167 11.22 9.76 6.49
C THR A 167 10.63 10.28 5.18
N VAL A 168 10.84 11.55 4.86
CA VAL A 168 10.30 12.18 3.64
C VAL A 168 11.28 12.07 2.48
N SER A 169 12.56 12.40 2.72
CA SER A 169 13.61 12.46 1.71
C SER A 169 14.24 11.12 1.36
N GLY A 170 14.09 10.11 2.25
CA GLY A 170 14.87 8.89 2.15
C GLY A 170 16.33 9.09 2.62
N ILE A 171 17.14 8.09 2.35
CA ILE A 171 18.58 8.08 2.65
C ILE A 171 19.33 7.79 1.34
N ASP A 172 20.20 8.70 0.95
CA ASP A 172 20.95 8.57 -0.30
C ASP A 172 21.84 7.31 -0.29
N GLY A 173 21.77 6.54 -1.37
CA GLY A 173 22.51 5.29 -1.52
C GLY A 173 21.98 4.10 -0.69
N MET A 174 20.93 4.27 0.10
CA MET A 174 20.29 3.19 0.85
C MET A 174 19.08 2.64 0.07
N ASN A 175 19.24 1.48 -0.55
CA ASN A 175 18.18 0.83 -1.32
C ASN A 175 16.91 0.63 -0.49
N PHE A 176 15.74 0.85 -1.08
CA PHE A 176 14.41 0.74 -0.46
C PHE A 176 14.08 1.84 0.58
N VAL A 177 15.00 2.77 0.84
CA VAL A 177 14.76 3.96 1.67
C VAL A 177 14.72 5.21 0.78
N ASP A 178 13.94 5.13 -0.29
CA ASP A 178 13.82 6.19 -1.31
C ASP A 178 12.98 7.37 -0.81
N ALA A 179 13.17 8.53 -1.43
CA ALA A 179 12.35 9.72 -1.19
C ALA A 179 10.86 9.49 -1.51
N MET A 180 9.98 10.18 -0.81
CA MET A 180 8.54 10.19 -1.12
C MET A 180 8.31 10.78 -2.52
N LYS A 181 7.52 10.08 -3.34
CA LYS A 181 7.23 10.51 -4.72
C LYS A 181 6.28 11.70 -4.73
N PRO A 182 6.72 12.90 -5.21
CA PRO A 182 5.91 14.13 -5.15
C PRO A 182 4.59 14.05 -5.93
N LYS A 183 4.58 13.32 -7.04
CA LYS A 183 3.41 13.21 -7.93
C LYS A 183 2.31 12.28 -7.40
N THR A 184 2.53 11.58 -6.29
CA THR A 184 1.52 10.69 -5.70
C THR A 184 0.58 11.47 -4.79
N SER A 185 -0.61 10.90 -4.54
CA SER A 185 -1.67 11.55 -3.74
C SER A 185 -1.33 11.61 -2.26
N MET A 186 -1.83 12.65 -1.58
CA MET A 186 -1.89 12.75 -0.12
C MET A 186 -2.85 11.73 0.51
N GLY A 187 -3.70 11.09 -0.29
CA GLY A 187 -4.77 10.24 0.21
C GLY A 187 -5.98 11.03 0.69
N TRP A 188 -6.93 10.35 1.29
CA TRP A 188 -8.11 10.96 1.89
C TRP A 188 -7.74 11.70 3.18
N PRO A 189 -8.38 12.85 3.51
CA PRO A 189 -9.43 13.56 2.75
C PRO A 189 -8.88 14.53 1.69
N VAL A 190 -7.60 14.81 1.68
CA VAL A 190 -6.97 15.87 0.88
C VAL A 190 -7.04 15.58 -0.63
N ASN A 191 -6.76 14.35 -1.03
CA ASN A 191 -6.81 13.85 -2.42
C ASN A 191 -6.02 14.69 -3.46
N LYS A 192 -5.07 15.51 -3.04
CA LYS A 192 -4.19 16.31 -3.90
C LYS A 192 -2.81 15.65 -4.03
N SER A 193 -2.00 16.11 -4.98
CA SER A 193 -0.61 15.68 -5.13
C SER A 193 0.24 16.14 -3.94
N LYS A 194 1.17 15.29 -3.48
CA LYS A 194 2.13 15.62 -2.41
C LYS A 194 3.01 16.82 -2.76
N LYS A 195 3.22 17.12 -4.07
CA LYS A 195 4.05 18.24 -4.50
C LYS A 195 3.68 19.58 -3.85
N GLY A 196 2.40 19.80 -3.58
CA GLY A 196 1.94 21.05 -2.95
C GLY A 196 2.10 21.10 -1.42
N PHE A 197 2.59 20.02 -0.82
CA PHE A 197 2.73 19.84 0.63
C PHE A 197 4.18 19.51 1.03
N LEU A 198 5.05 19.28 0.05
CA LEU A 198 6.48 19.08 0.27
C LEU A 198 7.16 20.45 0.33
N ILE A 199 8.02 20.62 1.33
CA ILE A 199 8.82 21.79 1.58
C ILE A 199 10.28 21.38 1.40
N ASP A 200 10.95 21.96 0.40
CA ASP A 200 12.39 21.80 0.22
C ASP A 200 13.11 22.60 1.32
N LEU A 201 14.09 21.98 1.96
CA LEU A 201 14.96 22.60 2.96
C LEU A 201 16.28 23.02 2.32
N GLU A 202 17.03 23.90 2.96
CA GLU A 202 18.38 24.24 2.50
C GLU A 202 19.27 23.01 2.52
N GLU A 203 20.09 22.87 1.47
CA GLU A 203 21.10 21.82 1.39
C GLU A 203 22.19 22.09 2.43
N ASP A 204 22.23 21.29 3.46
CA ASP A 204 23.18 21.37 4.57
C ASP A 204 23.56 19.95 4.98
N LEU A 205 24.72 19.49 4.52
CA LEU A 205 25.22 18.15 4.81
C LEU A 205 25.68 17.97 6.27
N GLU A 206 25.95 19.04 7.00
CA GLU A 206 26.24 18.94 8.44
C GLU A 206 24.94 18.68 9.21
N ARG A 207 23.87 19.34 8.80
CA ARG A 207 22.53 19.17 9.40
C ARG A 207 21.79 17.95 8.89
N TYR A 208 21.96 17.60 7.61
CA TYR A 208 21.25 16.49 6.94
C TYR A 208 22.25 15.54 6.25
N PRO A 209 23.07 14.80 7.02
CA PRO A 209 24.19 14.03 6.47
C PRO A 209 23.76 12.84 5.61
N THR A 210 22.48 12.47 5.64
CA THR A 210 21.96 11.28 4.96
C THR A 210 21.27 11.58 3.63
N THR A 211 21.09 12.85 3.27
CA THR A 211 20.40 13.23 2.02
C THR A 211 20.91 14.55 1.46
N THR A 212 21.10 14.58 0.13
CA THR A 212 21.46 15.79 -0.61
C THR A 212 20.25 16.67 -0.97
N CYS A 213 19.03 16.14 -0.85
CA CYS A 213 17.80 16.85 -1.15
C CYS A 213 16.83 16.79 0.06
N PRO A 214 17.15 17.49 1.16
CA PRO A 214 16.36 17.43 2.37
C PRO A 214 14.99 18.07 2.18
N ARG A 215 13.94 17.34 2.61
CA ARG A 215 12.54 17.76 2.49
C ARG A 215 11.75 17.37 3.72
N LEU A 216 10.72 18.15 3.97
CA LEU A 216 9.66 17.82 4.91
C LEU A 216 8.30 17.92 4.23
N LEU A 217 7.30 17.33 4.84
CA LEU A 217 5.92 17.71 4.58
C LEU A 217 5.58 18.95 5.41
N ASP A 218 4.54 19.67 5.01
CA ASP A 218 4.08 20.81 5.78
C ASP A 218 3.76 20.45 7.24
N GLU A 219 3.80 21.43 8.09
CA GLU A 219 3.65 21.26 9.54
C GLU A 219 2.33 20.56 9.88
N GLU A 220 1.24 20.95 9.23
CA GLU A 220 -0.08 20.36 9.46
C GLU A 220 -0.10 18.86 9.18
N THR A 221 0.51 18.43 8.06
CA THR A 221 0.63 17.01 7.69
C THR A 221 1.50 16.25 8.70
N MET A 222 2.62 16.84 9.14
CA MET A 222 3.50 16.21 10.13
C MET A 222 2.82 16.10 11.51
N GLN A 223 2.02 17.09 11.90
CA GLN A 223 1.21 17.04 13.13
C GLN A 223 0.13 15.95 13.07
N LEU A 224 -0.53 15.75 11.91
CA LEU A 224 -1.47 14.63 11.74
C LEU A 224 -0.79 13.27 11.95
N ALA A 225 0.40 13.09 11.39
CA ALA A 225 1.17 11.86 11.60
C ALA A 225 1.58 11.69 13.08
N ALA A 226 1.94 12.76 13.75
CA ALA A 226 2.28 12.75 15.18
C ALA A 226 1.08 12.37 16.06
N ARG A 227 -0.12 12.89 15.76
CA ARG A 227 -1.35 12.54 16.47
C ARG A 227 -1.72 11.08 16.31
N ALA A 228 -1.60 10.53 15.10
CA ALA A 228 -1.82 9.10 14.88
C ALA A 228 -0.88 8.26 15.76
N ARG A 229 0.40 8.63 15.86
CA ARG A 229 1.36 7.97 16.77
C ARG A 229 0.96 8.07 18.23
N GLU A 230 0.45 9.21 18.63
CA GLU A 230 0.00 9.41 20.01
C GLU A 230 -1.20 8.54 20.37
N CYS A 231 -2.18 8.40 19.47
CA CYS A 231 -3.26 7.42 19.61
C CYS A 231 -2.70 6.02 19.83
N TRP A 232 -1.76 5.59 18.98
CA TRP A 232 -1.18 4.24 19.09
C TRP A 232 -0.39 4.00 20.37
N ARG A 233 0.31 5.03 20.88
CA ARG A 233 0.98 4.95 22.20
C ARG A 233 0.01 4.73 23.35
N ARG A 234 -1.20 5.25 23.22
CA ARG A 234 -2.29 5.00 24.16
C ARG A 234 -3.08 3.72 23.89
N ASN A 235 -2.60 2.90 22.95
CA ASN A 235 -3.29 1.69 22.48
C ASN A 235 -4.69 1.99 21.87
N GLU A 236 -4.82 3.15 21.25
CA GLU A 236 -6.04 3.59 20.55
C GLU A 236 -5.85 3.52 19.04
N ARG A 237 -6.94 3.35 18.30
CA ARG A 237 -6.92 3.39 16.83
C ARG A 237 -6.98 4.83 16.34
N SER A 238 -6.18 5.16 15.31
CA SER A 238 -6.22 6.46 14.63
C SER A 238 -7.28 6.55 13.53
N TYR A 239 -7.97 5.46 13.22
CA TYR A 239 -9.05 5.36 12.22
C TYR A 239 -8.71 5.94 10.85
N GLU A 240 -7.58 5.58 10.33
CA GLU A 240 -7.09 6.01 9.03
C GLU A 240 -8.00 5.50 7.90
N VAL A 241 -8.47 6.42 7.05
CA VAL A 241 -9.37 6.11 5.95
C VAL A 241 -8.59 5.87 4.66
N PHE A 242 -8.76 4.70 4.07
CA PHE A 242 -8.18 4.33 2.80
C PHE A 242 -9.15 4.60 1.66
N LYS A 243 -8.63 5.18 0.58
CA LYS A 243 -9.41 5.42 -0.63
C LYS A 243 -9.16 4.32 -1.65
N THR A 244 -10.21 3.62 -2.06
CA THR A 244 -10.13 2.68 -3.17
C THR A 244 -9.98 3.41 -4.50
N CYS A 245 -8.95 3.07 -5.26
CA CYS A 245 -8.66 3.63 -6.57
C CYS A 245 -8.53 2.49 -7.59
N THR A 246 -8.90 2.76 -8.84
CA THR A 246 -8.61 1.85 -9.96
C THR A 246 -7.18 2.04 -10.44
N LYS A 247 -6.52 0.93 -10.76
CA LYS A 247 -5.16 0.93 -11.32
C LYS A 247 -5.20 1.27 -12.80
N ASP A 248 -4.41 2.28 -13.20
CA ASP A 248 -4.19 2.59 -14.60
C ASP A 248 -2.96 1.82 -15.10
N GLU A 249 -3.21 0.67 -15.70
CA GLU A 249 -2.16 -0.23 -16.20
C GLU A 249 -2.59 -0.89 -17.52
N PRO A 250 -1.65 -1.22 -18.42
CA PRO A 250 -1.97 -1.96 -19.63
C PRO A 250 -2.69 -3.27 -19.30
N THR A 251 -3.87 -3.45 -19.88
CA THR A 251 -4.73 -4.63 -19.66
C THR A 251 -4.98 -5.35 -20.96
N LYS A 252 -4.95 -6.69 -20.95
CA LYS A 252 -5.29 -7.47 -22.14
C LYS A 252 -6.68 -7.07 -22.66
N ILE A 253 -6.78 -6.80 -23.96
CA ILE A 253 -8.04 -6.36 -24.60
C ILE A 253 -9.19 -7.38 -24.46
N THR A 254 -8.84 -8.65 -24.29
CA THR A 254 -9.79 -9.75 -24.06
C THR A 254 -10.26 -9.85 -22.60
N LYS A 255 -9.73 -9.05 -21.69
CA LYS A 255 -10.10 -9.09 -20.27
C LYS A 255 -10.87 -7.85 -19.86
N ASP A 256 -11.98 -8.06 -19.19
CA ASP A 256 -12.82 -7.01 -18.61
C ASP A 256 -12.41 -6.68 -17.15
N LYS A 257 -11.26 -7.22 -16.71
CA LYS A 257 -10.74 -7.04 -15.34
C LYS A 257 -10.06 -5.68 -15.20
N VAL A 258 -10.44 -4.96 -14.16
CA VAL A 258 -9.73 -3.78 -13.67
C VAL A 258 -9.32 -4.02 -12.23
N ARG A 259 -8.05 -3.76 -11.91
CA ARG A 259 -7.54 -3.90 -10.54
C ARG A 259 -7.81 -2.64 -9.74
N CYS A 260 -8.15 -2.82 -8.47
CA CYS A 260 -8.24 -1.75 -7.50
C CYS A 260 -7.07 -1.83 -6.51
N PHE A 261 -6.77 -0.72 -5.85
CA PHE A 261 -5.85 -0.66 -4.73
C PHE A 261 -6.35 0.34 -3.70
N GLN A 262 -5.90 0.20 -2.47
CA GLN A 262 -6.24 1.06 -1.35
C GLN A 262 -5.15 2.12 -1.16
N ALA A 263 -5.50 3.38 -1.35
CA ALA A 263 -4.58 4.50 -1.14
C ALA A 263 -4.65 4.94 0.33
N ALA A 264 -3.57 4.72 1.06
CA ALA A 264 -3.44 5.16 2.43
C ALA A 264 -3.32 6.69 2.53
N PRO A 265 -3.82 7.33 3.59
CA PRO A 265 -3.57 8.73 3.86
C PRO A 265 -2.07 8.96 4.16
N VAL A 266 -1.60 10.17 3.88
CA VAL A 266 -0.17 10.50 4.03
C VAL A 266 0.30 10.41 5.48
N SER A 267 -0.54 10.73 6.45
CA SER A 267 -0.27 10.58 7.89
C SER A 267 0.19 9.15 8.24
N LEU A 268 -0.53 8.15 7.74
CA LEU A 268 -0.15 6.76 7.90
C LEU A 268 1.12 6.42 7.10
N GLN A 269 1.25 6.92 5.86
CA GLN A 269 2.45 6.68 5.05
C GLN A 269 3.71 7.20 5.73
N VAL A 270 3.68 8.40 6.34
CA VAL A 270 4.81 8.96 7.13
C VAL A 270 5.18 8.00 8.26
N ASN A 271 4.21 7.53 9.02
CA ASN A 271 4.47 6.63 10.14
C ASN A 271 5.03 5.27 9.71
N ILE A 272 4.45 4.65 8.66
CA ILE A 272 4.97 3.40 8.11
C ILE A 272 6.41 3.59 7.63
N ARG A 273 6.70 4.66 6.92
CA ARG A 273 8.05 4.95 6.45
C ARG A 273 9.03 5.12 7.60
N LYS A 274 8.65 5.90 8.62
CA LYS A 274 9.48 6.20 9.79
C LYS A 274 9.96 4.95 10.52
N TYR A 275 9.11 3.97 10.67
CA TYR A 275 9.38 2.78 11.49
C TYR A 275 9.77 1.53 10.70
N TYR A 276 9.38 1.43 9.43
CA TYR A 276 9.52 0.17 8.68
C TYR A 276 10.47 0.21 7.48
N LEU A 277 10.85 1.39 6.95
CA LEU A 277 11.69 1.42 5.74
C LEU A 277 13.05 0.75 5.95
N THR A 278 13.68 0.96 7.11
CA THR A 278 14.98 0.32 7.42
C THR A 278 14.84 -1.19 7.62
N LEU A 279 13.71 -1.67 8.12
CA LEU A 279 13.39 -3.11 8.17
C LEU A 279 13.15 -3.67 6.76
N CYS A 280 12.47 -2.92 5.88
CA CYS A 280 12.33 -3.31 4.47
C CYS A 280 13.69 -3.39 3.78
N HIS A 281 14.59 -2.45 4.04
CA HIS A 281 15.98 -2.52 3.58
C HIS A 281 16.67 -3.80 4.06
N PHE A 282 16.60 -4.10 5.35
CA PHE A 282 17.20 -5.32 5.93
C PHE A 282 16.72 -6.59 5.21
N LEU A 283 15.39 -6.76 5.08
CA LEU A 283 14.83 -7.95 4.44
C LEU A 283 15.16 -8.05 2.95
N SER A 284 15.07 -6.93 2.22
CA SER A 284 15.28 -6.91 0.77
C SER A 284 16.77 -7.08 0.40
N MET A 285 17.69 -6.57 1.21
CA MET A 285 19.12 -6.74 1.00
C MET A 285 19.61 -8.15 1.39
N SER A 286 18.87 -8.85 2.24
CA SER A 286 19.13 -10.24 2.63
C SER A 286 18.21 -11.25 1.93
N SER A 287 17.70 -10.93 0.75
CA SER A 287 16.58 -11.58 0.05
C SER A 287 16.63 -13.11 -0.02
N LEU A 288 17.81 -13.71 -0.25
CA LEU A 288 17.94 -15.18 -0.32
C LEU A 288 17.92 -15.87 1.05
N LYS A 289 18.22 -15.13 2.11
CA LYS A 289 18.22 -15.67 3.49
C LYS A 289 16.93 -15.33 4.23
N SER A 290 16.35 -14.16 3.95
CA SER A 290 15.05 -13.76 4.49
C SER A 290 13.88 -14.35 3.71
N GLU A 291 14.14 -15.06 2.61
CA GLU A 291 13.17 -15.55 1.63
C GLU A 291 12.24 -14.46 1.05
N CYS A 292 12.64 -13.19 1.20
CA CYS A 292 11.93 -12.02 0.70
C CYS A 292 12.58 -11.50 -0.58
N ALA A 293 12.27 -12.09 -1.73
CA ALA A 293 12.87 -11.73 -3.03
C ALA A 293 12.34 -10.42 -3.63
N VAL A 294 11.65 -9.57 -2.83
CA VAL A 294 11.15 -8.27 -3.28
C VAL A 294 12.32 -7.35 -3.65
N GLY A 295 12.30 -6.83 -4.89
CA GLY A 295 13.33 -5.92 -5.37
C GLY A 295 14.58 -6.59 -5.97
N VAL A 296 14.63 -7.92 -6.06
CA VAL A 296 15.71 -8.62 -6.80
C VAL A 296 15.70 -8.19 -8.26
N ASN A 297 16.84 -7.72 -8.76
CA ASN A 297 16.97 -7.29 -10.13
C ASN A 297 16.97 -8.47 -11.10
N ALA A 298 15.89 -8.60 -11.87
CA ALA A 298 15.72 -9.68 -12.85
C ALA A 298 16.72 -9.62 -14.04
N GLN A 299 17.43 -8.52 -14.23
CA GLN A 299 18.43 -8.33 -15.29
C GLN A 299 19.86 -8.36 -14.75
N GLY A 300 20.04 -8.66 -13.47
CA GLY A 300 21.33 -8.65 -12.79
C GLY A 300 21.70 -10.00 -12.20
N LYS A 301 22.87 -10.02 -11.52
CA LYS A 301 23.43 -11.20 -10.85
C LYS A 301 22.46 -11.81 -9.81
N GLY A 302 21.68 -10.96 -9.12
CA GLY A 302 20.68 -11.41 -8.13
C GLY A 302 19.64 -12.39 -8.69
N TRP A 303 19.30 -12.28 -9.98
CA TRP A 303 18.40 -13.25 -10.62
C TRP A 303 19.04 -14.62 -10.83
N HIS A 304 20.33 -14.62 -11.14
CA HIS A 304 21.08 -15.87 -11.23
C HIS A 304 21.24 -16.56 -9.87
N GLU A 305 21.53 -15.80 -8.83
CA GLU A 305 21.62 -16.29 -7.45
C GLU A 305 20.27 -16.84 -6.97
N LEU A 306 19.17 -16.15 -7.27
CA LEU A 306 17.81 -16.63 -7.00
C LEU A 306 17.53 -17.95 -7.74
N ASN A 307 17.91 -18.05 -9.03
CA ASN A 307 17.75 -19.28 -9.78
C ASN A 307 18.54 -20.45 -9.15
N GLN A 308 19.80 -20.22 -8.76
CA GLN A 308 20.60 -21.23 -8.06
C GLN A 308 19.95 -21.65 -6.72
N HIS A 309 19.42 -20.69 -5.97
CA HIS A 309 18.72 -20.98 -4.73
C HIS A 309 17.47 -21.82 -4.96
N MET A 310 16.64 -21.47 -5.94
CA MET A 310 15.41 -22.20 -6.26
C MET A 310 15.65 -23.60 -6.81
N THR A 311 16.76 -23.81 -7.51
CA THR A 311 17.08 -25.10 -8.17
C THR A 311 17.99 -26.01 -7.33
N LYS A 312 18.36 -25.61 -6.11
CA LYS A 312 19.30 -26.35 -5.25
C LYS A 312 18.92 -27.82 -4.97
N PHE A 313 17.62 -28.15 -5.04
CA PHE A 313 17.11 -29.51 -4.85
C PHE A 313 16.76 -30.26 -6.15
N GLY A 314 16.99 -29.66 -7.32
CA GLY A 314 16.65 -30.18 -8.64
C GLY A 314 15.53 -29.40 -9.31
N LEU A 315 15.53 -29.37 -10.64
CA LEU A 315 14.53 -28.65 -11.45
C LEU A 315 13.13 -29.26 -11.36
N ASP A 316 13.03 -30.52 -11.03
CA ASP A 316 11.80 -31.29 -10.87
C ASP A 316 11.14 -31.13 -9.49
N ARG A 317 11.81 -30.41 -8.58
CA ARG A 317 11.35 -30.20 -7.19
C ARG A 317 10.94 -28.78 -6.88
N ILE A 318 10.57 -28.01 -7.90
CA ILE A 318 10.14 -26.65 -7.75
C ILE A 318 8.61 -26.62 -7.70
N VAL A 319 8.06 -26.02 -6.66
CA VAL A 319 6.64 -25.72 -6.56
C VAL A 319 6.45 -24.21 -6.71
N ALA A 320 5.66 -23.80 -7.68
CA ALA A 320 5.32 -22.40 -7.90
C ALA A 320 3.82 -22.16 -7.68
N GLY A 321 3.47 -21.11 -6.97
CA GLY A 321 2.08 -20.75 -6.71
C GLY A 321 1.88 -19.24 -6.74
N ASP A 322 0.64 -18.83 -6.99
CA ASP A 322 0.19 -17.44 -6.89
C ASP A 322 -1.18 -17.39 -6.22
N PHE A 323 -1.32 -16.52 -5.24
CA PHE A 323 -2.57 -16.38 -4.50
C PHE A 323 -3.57 -15.53 -5.28
N SER A 324 -4.77 -16.06 -5.51
CA SER A 324 -5.85 -15.30 -6.13
C SER A 324 -6.36 -14.23 -5.16
N ALA A 325 -6.37 -12.96 -5.61
CA ALA A 325 -6.86 -11.83 -4.82
C ALA A 325 -6.25 -11.78 -3.40
N TYR A 326 -4.92 -11.94 -3.32
CA TYR A 326 -4.17 -12.00 -2.08
C TYR A 326 -4.45 -10.84 -1.13
N ASP A 327 -4.54 -9.62 -1.66
CA ASP A 327 -4.88 -8.40 -0.94
C ASP A 327 -6.26 -8.41 -0.26
N GLN A 328 -7.17 -9.25 -0.74
CA GLN A 328 -8.53 -9.41 -0.21
C GLN A 328 -8.67 -10.60 0.75
N HIS A 329 -7.78 -11.58 0.62
CA HIS A 329 -7.88 -12.86 1.36
C HIS A 329 -6.82 -13.00 2.45
N MET A 330 -5.95 -12.01 2.63
CA MET A 330 -4.96 -12.06 3.70
C MET A 330 -5.63 -11.89 5.06
N SER A 331 -5.45 -12.88 5.93
CA SER A 331 -5.98 -12.87 7.28
C SER A 331 -5.29 -11.82 8.16
N ALA A 332 -6.06 -11.14 9.01
CA ALA A 332 -5.52 -10.21 10.00
C ALA A 332 -4.50 -10.91 10.94
N ARG A 333 -4.71 -12.18 11.27
CA ARG A 333 -3.78 -12.96 12.10
C ARG A 333 -2.43 -13.18 11.43
N VAL A 334 -2.41 -13.51 10.13
CA VAL A 334 -1.17 -13.63 9.35
C VAL A 334 -0.42 -12.30 9.31
N ILE A 335 -1.12 -11.18 9.11
CA ILE A 335 -0.52 -9.83 9.15
C ILE A 335 0.10 -9.56 10.52
N LEU A 336 -0.59 -9.88 11.61
CA LEU A 336 -0.06 -9.70 12.96
C LEU A 336 1.16 -10.58 13.24
N LEU A 337 1.22 -11.80 12.70
CA LEU A 337 2.42 -12.65 12.80
C LEU A 337 3.61 -12.03 12.04
N ALA A 338 3.38 -11.46 10.85
CA ALA A 338 4.42 -10.75 10.12
C ALA A 338 4.97 -9.55 10.92
N PHE A 339 4.09 -8.81 11.63
CA PHE A 339 4.54 -7.73 12.53
C PHE A 339 5.37 -8.24 13.72
N LYS A 340 5.10 -9.43 14.25
CA LYS A 340 5.94 -10.05 15.29
C LYS A 340 7.35 -10.32 14.79
N ILE A 341 7.51 -10.70 13.53
CA ILE A 341 8.84 -10.89 12.90
C ILE A 341 9.58 -9.54 12.80
N PHE A 342 8.90 -8.49 12.34
CA PHE A 342 9.49 -7.13 12.31
C PHE A 342 9.90 -6.66 13.71
N GLU A 343 9.06 -6.88 14.71
CA GLU A 343 9.37 -6.56 16.11
C GLU A 343 10.60 -7.35 16.59
N HIS A 344 10.68 -8.64 16.26
CA HIS A 344 11.81 -9.48 16.62
C HIS A 344 13.13 -8.96 16.04
N ILE A 345 13.15 -8.60 14.75
CA ILE A 345 14.33 -8.02 14.09
C ILE A 345 14.69 -6.67 14.74
N ALA A 346 13.70 -5.81 14.98
CA ALA A 346 13.93 -4.51 15.59
C ALA A 346 14.48 -4.58 17.03
N ARG A 347 14.16 -5.65 17.77
CA ARG A 347 14.72 -5.90 19.13
C ARG A 347 16.18 -6.36 19.10
N LYS A 348 16.66 -6.86 17.95
CA LYS A 348 18.05 -7.28 17.74
C LYS A 348 18.94 -6.13 17.29
N ALA A 349 18.35 -5.09 16.70
CA ALA A 349 19.02 -3.86 16.30
C ALA A 349 19.29 -2.94 17.48
#